data_f48dc9d3052e692ee81dd13414726ebc
#
_entry.id   f48dc9d3052e692ee81dd13414726ebc
#
_cell.length_a   1.000
_cell.length_b   1.000
_cell.length_c   1.000
_cell.angle_alpha   90.00
_cell.angle_beta   90.00
_cell.angle_gamma   90.00
#
_symmetry.space_group_name_H-M   'P 1'
#
loop_
_entity.id
_entity.type
_entity.pdbx_description
1 polymer ?
#
loop_
_entity_poly.entity_id
_entity_poly.type
_entity_poly.pdbx_seq_one_letter_code
_entity_poly.pdbx_strand_id
1 'polypeptide(L)'
;MLAQAAAKGHPVVALFVWEEAWMRTTRLGWPRMGAHRVRFLAETLADLRDQLAAQGVTLRVRFGDPELIVSEEAARWEVQQVWAHTEPAWDEVQLEKRLALRLRRQGVWVQFSSADTLHHRDDLPFAVPTLPRVFTQYRSRVEKSVRVRAEAAGVDALVGMKCEPAWEVPPVPRDAAGRYAGGERVGLARLDHYLWQTDRLAVYKQTRNGLLHEDDSSKFSPWLACGALSPRRVWHEVKRYEQEHGANESTYWLGFELLWRDFFHWSARAHGRDLFLDGGIRQARVAWR
;
A
#
# COMPACT_ATOMS: atom_id res chain seq x y z
N MET A 1 7.32 -4.69 -9.22
CA MET A 1 7.81 -3.58 -10.06
C MET A 1 9.33 -3.52 -10.12
N LEU A 2 10.04 -3.27 -9.02
CA LEU A 2 11.52 -3.19 -9.06
C LEU A 2 12.16 -4.42 -9.72
N ALA A 3 11.72 -5.65 -9.38
CA ALA A 3 12.21 -6.87 -10.03
C ALA A 3 11.96 -6.90 -11.56
N GLN A 4 10.84 -6.36 -12.01
CA GLN A 4 10.54 -6.28 -13.45
C GLN A 4 11.39 -5.21 -14.16
N ALA A 5 11.65 -4.08 -13.50
CA ALA A 5 12.55 -3.05 -14.01
C ALA A 5 13.99 -3.57 -14.05
N ALA A 6 14.46 -4.23 -12.98
CA ALA A 6 15.77 -4.87 -12.90
C ALA A 6 16.01 -5.90 -14.01
N ALA A 7 15.01 -6.75 -14.28
CA ALA A 7 15.09 -7.79 -15.32
C ALA A 7 15.30 -7.23 -16.73
N LYS A 8 15.02 -5.94 -16.96
CA LYS A 8 15.28 -5.25 -18.23
C LYS A 8 16.68 -4.66 -18.35
N GLY A 9 17.46 -4.64 -17.26
CA GLY A 9 18.83 -4.12 -17.24
C GLY A 9 18.97 -2.60 -17.44
N HIS A 10 17.85 -1.85 -17.36
CA HIS A 10 17.90 -0.40 -17.49
C HIS A 10 18.20 0.28 -16.16
N PRO A 11 18.92 1.42 -16.18
CA PRO A 11 19.10 2.23 -14.97
C PRO A 11 17.78 2.69 -14.38
N VAL A 12 17.67 2.59 -13.05
CA VAL A 12 16.45 2.89 -12.29
C VAL A 12 16.68 4.07 -11.34
N VAL A 13 15.74 4.97 -11.28
CA VAL A 13 15.58 5.96 -10.22
C VAL A 13 14.23 5.75 -9.52
N ALA A 14 14.23 5.78 -8.21
CA ALA A 14 13.01 5.75 -7.44
C ALA A 14 12.51 7.17 -7.17
N LEU A 15 11.22 7.41 -7.41
CA LEU A 15 10.58 8.70 -7.17
C LEU A 15 9.36 8.51 -6.27
N PHE A 16 9.30 9.29 -5.21
CA PHE A 16 8.09 9.49 -4.41
C PHE A 16 7.66 10.95 -4.50
N VAL A 17 6.41 11.20 -4.78
CA VAL A 17 5.85 12.54 -4.75
C VAL A 17 4.98 12.69 -3.51
N TRP A 18 5.44 13.57 -2.61
CA TRP A 18 4.62 13.99 -1.49
C TRP A 18 3.58 14.99 -1.99
N GLU A 19 2.36 14.54 -2.09
CA GLU A 19 1.30 15.32 -2.71
C GLU A 19 0.93 16.54 -1.84
N GLU A 20 1.05 17.74 -2.41
CA GLU A 20 0.72 19.00 -1.72
C GLU A 20 -0.72 19.01 -1.20
N ALA A 21 -1.64 18.36 -1.94
CA ALA A 21 -3.06 18.27 -1.55
C ALA A 21 -3.27 17.57 -0.20
N TRP A 22 -2.37 16.68 0.22
CA TRP A 22 -2.46 16.02 1.52
C TRP A 22 -2.22 16.97 2.69
N MET A 23 -1.45 18.05 2.47
CA MET A 23 -1.12 19.03 3.49
C MET A 23 -2.15 20.17 3.60
N ARG A 24 -3.09 20.25 2.66
CA ARG A 24 -4.12 21.27 2.64
C ARG A 24 -5.17 21.02 3.72
N THR A 25 -5.65 22.11 4.32
CA THR A 25 -6.78 22.06 5.24
C THR A 25 -8.08 21.76 4.49
N THR A 26 -8.87 20.85 5.00
CA THR A 26 -10.20 20.53 4.47
C THR A 26 -11.20 21.66 4.73
N ARG A 27 -12.37 21.60 4.08
CA ARG A 27 -13.48 22.55 4.34
C ARG A 27 -13.97 22.50 5.79
N LEU A 28 -13.66 21.42 6.51
CA LEU A 28 -14.04 21.23 7.90
C LEU A 28 -12.99 21.76 8.90
N GLY A 29 -11.91 22.39 8.41
CA GLY A 29 -10.91 23.05 9.24
C GLY A 29 -9.73 22.19 9.70
N TRP A 30 -9.64 20.92 9.31
CA TRP A 30 -8.49 20.06 9.65
C TRP A 30 -7.69 19.62 8.42
N PRO A 31 -6.41 19.29 8.59
CA PRO A 31 -5.57 18.82 7.49
C PRO A 31 -6.04 17.45 7.01
N ARG A 32 -5.90 17.15 5.71
CA ARG A 32 -6.16 15.82 5.17
C ARG A 32 -5.20 14.76 5.73
N MET A 33 -3.97 15.14 6.01
CA MET A 33 -2.96 14.30 6.64
C MET A 33 -2.58 14.86 8.02
N GLY A 34 -2.88 14.10 9.07
CA GLY A 34 -2.54 14.50 10.45
C GLY A 34 -1.06 14.28 10.76
N ALA A 35 -0.56 14.95 11.82
CA ALA A 35 0.84 14.96 12.24
C ALA A 35 1.46 13.57 12.39
N HIS A 36 0.76 12.62 12.99
CA HIS A 36 1.23 11.25 13.18
C HIS A 36 1.45 10.52 11.85
N ARG A 37 0.56 10.75 10.86
CA ARG A 37 0.71 10.14 9.53
C ARG A 37 1.87 10.77 8.75
N VAL A 38 2.05 12.11 8.87
CA VAL A 38 3.22 12.80 8.29
C VAL A 38 4.51 12.20 8.81
N ARG A 39 4.65 12.05 10.14
CA ARG A 39 5.83 11.45 10.76
C ARG A 39 6.05 10.02 10.27
N PHE A 40 5.01 9.17 10.36
CA PHE A 40 5.09 7.77 9.97
C PHE A 40 5.54 7.60 8.51
N LEU A 41 5.00 8.40 7.61
CA LEU A 41 5.39 8.37 6.20
C LEU A 41 6.81 8.89 5.98
N ALA A 42 7.23 9.94 6.67
CA ALA A 42 8.59 10.47 6.60
C ALA A 42 9.62 9.41 7.06
N GLU A 43 9.35 8.71 8.17
CA GLU A 43 10.17 7.61 8.66
C GLU A 43 10.20 6.44 7.68
N THR A 44 9.05 6.11 7.07
CA THR A 44 8.96 5.05 6.05
C THR A 44 9.79 5.37 4.81
N LEU A 45 9.75 6.63 4.35
CA LEU A 45 10.57 7.07 3.21
C LEU A 45 12.06 7.10 3.54
N ALA A 46 12.42 7.45 4.77
CA ALA A 46 13.83 7.41 5.21
C ALA A 46 14.35 5.97 5.21
N ASP A 47 13.59 5.02 5.74
CA ASP A 47 13.95 3.60 5.71
C ASP A 47 14.06 3.07 4.26
N LEU A 48 13.11 3.40 3.40
CA LEU A 48 13.15 3.04 1.98
C LEU A 48 14.35 3.64 1.26
N ARG A 49 14.68 4.91 1.51
CA ARG A 49 15.87 5.57 0.96
C ARG A 49 17.15 4.81 1.31
N ASP A 50 17.30 4.45 2.58
CA ASP A 50 18.50 3.78 3.06
C ASP A 50 18.65 2.38 2.48
N GLN A 51 17.55 1.64 2.31
CA GLN A 51 17.52 0.33 1.67
C GLN A 51 17.83 0.40 0.17
N LEU A 52 17.26 1.37 -0.55
CA LEU A 52 17.54 1.58 -1.98
C LEU A 52 18.98 2.06 -2.20
N ALA A 53 19.49 2.95 -1.34
CA ALA A 53 20.87 3.42 -1.41
C ALA A 53 21.87 2.26 -1.23
N ALA A 54 21.58 1.30 -0.35
CA ALA A 54 22.39 0.09 -0.20
C ALA A 54 22.44 -0.78 -1.48
N GLN A 55 21.46 -0.63 -2.37
CA GLN A 55 21.42 -1.27 -3.69
C GLN A 55 21.86 -0.35 -4.84
N GLY A 56 22.44 0.82 -4.51
CA GLY A 56 22.90 1.79 -5.51
C GLY A 56 21.82 2.60 -6.21
N VAL A 57 20.57 2.57 -5.70
CA VAL A 57 19.44 3.32 -6.28
C VAL A 57 19.14 4.56 -5.45
N THR A 58 19.00 5.70 -6.11
CA THR A 58 18.61 6.96 -5.48
C THR A 58 17.08 7.02 -5.34
N LEU A 59 16.58 7.25 -4.11
CA LEU A 59 15.21 7.68 -3.89
C LEU A 59 15.15 9.22 -3.92
N ARG A 60 14.37 9.75 -4.85
CA ARG A 60 14.04 11.16 -4.91
C ARG A 60 12.67 11.38 -4.29
N VAL A 61 12.59 12.27 -3.33
CA VAL A 61 11.32 12.71 -2.72
C VAL A 61 11.05 14.15 -3.13
N ARG A 62 9.97 14.37 -3.86
CA ARG A 62 9.55 15.67 -4.35
C ARG A 62 8.21 16.05 -3.71
N PHE A 63 7.98 17.35 -3.54
CA PHE A 63 6.74 17.90 -2.98
C PHE A 63 5.95 18.67 -4.04
N GLY A 64 4.66 18.37 -4.23
CA GLY A 64 3.79 19.10 -5.15
C GLY A 64 2.72 18.26 -5.83
N ASP A 65 2.36 18.61 -7.06
CA ASP A 65 1.38 17.89 -7.88
C ASP A 65 2.04 16.67 -8.55
N PRO A 66 1.56 15.45 -8.29
CA PRO A 66 2.17 14.24 -8.84
C PRO A 66 2.18 14.18 -10.37
N GLU A 67 1.12 14.69 -11.03
CA GLU A 67 1.06 14.71 -12.50
C GLU A 67 2.15 15.58 -13.11
N LEU A 68 2.38 16.75 -12.52
CA LEU A 68 3.40 17.68 -12.97
C LEU A 68 4.81 17.13 -12.67
N ILE A 69 5.07 16.77 -11.42
CA ILE A 69 6.39 16.36 -10.95
C ILE A 69 6.87 15.09 -11.67
N VAL A 70 6.04 14.05 -11.78
CA VAL A 70 6.44 12.82 -12.48
C VAL A 70 6.75 13.11 -13.95
N SER A 71 5.98 13.99 -14.58
CA SER A 71 6.19 14.41 -15.97
C SER A 71 7.50 15.20 -16.14
N GLU A 72 7.81 16.11 -15.22
CA GLU A 72 9.03 16.91 -15.19
C GLU A 72 10.27 16.03 -14.94
N GLU A 73 10.21 15.14 -13.96
CA GLU A 73 11.29 14.22 -13.64
C GLU A 73 11.53 13.23 -14.80
N ALA A 74 10.47 12.74 -15.46
CA ALA A 74 10.59 11.88 -16.62
C ALA A 74 11.29 12.58 -17.79
N ALA A 75 10.97 13.84 -18.05
CA ALA A 75 11.64 14.65 -19.08
C ALA A 75 13.08 14.99 -18.70
N ARG A 76 13.32 15.38 -17.43
CA ARG A 76 14.65 15.74 -16.93
C ARG A 76 15.68 14.61 -17.07
N TRP A 77 15.25 13.38 -16.80
CA TRP A 77 16.11 12.19 -16.79
C TRP A 77 15.98 11.36 -18.08
N GLU A 78 15.29 11.87 -19.09
CA GLU A 78 15.03 11.18 -20.37
C GLU A 78 14.48 9.76 -20.18
N VAL A 79 13.54 9.62 -19.21
CA VAL A 79 12.98 8.34 -18.82
C VAL A 79 12.10 7.79 -19.94
N GLN A 80 12.32 6.55 -20.33
CA GLN A 80 11.53 5.86 -21.34
C GLN A 80 10.31 5.13 -20.76
N GLN A 81 10.39 4.72 -19.48
CA GLN A 81 9.36 3.93 -18.84
C GLN A 81 9.13 4.40 -17.40
N VAL A 82 7.87 4.53 -17.00
CA VAL A 82 7.44 4.79 -15.64
C VAL A 82 6.64 3.59 -15.13
N TRP A 83 7.01 3.10 -13.96
CA TRP A 83 6.36 1.99 -13.29
C TRP A 83 5.75 2.49 -11.98
N ALA A 84 4.46 2.24 -11.78
CA ALA A 84 3.77 2.63 -10.56
C ALA A 84 2.78 1.55 -10.10
N HIS A 85 2.38 1.59 -8.84
CA HIS A 85 1.26 0.80 -8.35
C HIS A 85 -0.06 1.49 -8.69
N THR A 86 -1.08 0.67 -8.99
CA THR A 86 -2.43 1.17 -9.11
C THR A 86 -3.07 1.27 -7.73
N GLU A 87 -3.74 2.39 -7.49
CA GLU A 87 -4.46 2.64 -6.24
C GLU A 87 -5.97 2.40 -6.42
N PRO A 88 -6.68 1.98 -5.35
CA PRO A 88 -8.09 1.58 -5.50
C PRO A 88 -9.08 2.72 -5.55
N ALA A 89 -8.80 3.86 -4.91
CA ALA A 89 -9.77 4.93 -4.72
C ALA A 89 -9.93 5.85 -5.95
N TRP A 90 -11.03 6.61 -5.97
CA TRP A 90 -11.44 7.37 -7.15
C TRP A 90 -10.45 8.44 -7.57
N ASP A 91 -9.97 9.25 -6.62
CA ASP A 91 -9.06 10.37 -6.90
C ASP A 91 -7.74 9.87 -7.48
N GLU A 92 -7.20 8.80 -6.90
CA GLU A 92 -5.96 8.15 -7.33
C GLU A 92 -6.13 7.53 -8.73
N VAL A 93 -7.27 6.88 -9.00
CA VAL A 93 -7.58 6.35 -10.34
C VAL A 93 -7.66 7.45 -11.39
N GLN A 94 -8.22 8.63 -11.04
CA GLN A 94 -8.23 9.77 -11.96
C GLN A 94 -6.82 10.34 -12.17
N LEU A 95 -6.00 10.38 -11.13
CA LEU A 95 -4.59 10.78 -11.24
C LEU A 95 -3.82 9.82 -12.16
N GLU A 96 -3.95 8.50 -11.97
CA GLU A 96 -3.35 7.49 -12.85
C GLU A 96 -3.67 7.75 -14.33
N LYS A 97 -4.95 8.02 -14.64
CA LYS A 97 -5.40 8.29 -16.02
C LYS A 97 -4.77 9.56 -16.61
N ARG A 98 -4.78 10.65 -15.84
CA ARG A 98 -4.19 11.92 -16.27
C ARG A 98 -2.68 11.78 -16.48
N LEU A 99 -1.99 11.18 -15.52
CA LEU A 99 -0.55 10.93 -15.59
C LEU A 99 -0.17 10.06 -16.79
N ALA A 100 -0.90 8.95 -17.02
CA ALA A 100 -0.68 8.10 -18.17
C ALA A 100 -0.84 8.85 -19.50
N LEU A 101 -1.87 9.69 -19.61
CA LEU A 101 -2.09 10.50 -20.81
C LEU A 101 -0.97 11.52 -21.03
N ARG A 102 -0.54 12.19 -19.95
CA ARG A 102 0.53 13.19 -20.00
C ARG A 102 1.87 12.58 -20.42
N LEU A 103 2.26 11.48 -19.80
CA LEU A 103 3.52 10.78 -20.10
C LEU A 103 3.53 10.19 -21.51
N ARG A 104 2.41 9.65 -22.00
CA ARG A 104 2.28 9.17 -23.39
C ARG A 104 2.51 10.29 -24.42
N ARG A 105 2.05 11.51 -24.15
CA ARG A 105 2.33 12.69 -25.01
C ARG A 105 3.79 13.05 -25.07
N GLN A 106 4.57 12.67 -24.04
CA GLN A 106 6.04 12.82 -24.00
C GLN A 106 6.78 11.62 -24.60
N GLY A 107 6.08 10.62 -25.12
CA GLY A 107 6.69 9.39 -25.63
C GLY A 107 7.11 8.41 -24.53
N VAL A 108 6.74 8.65 -23.27
CA VAL A 108 7.07 7.79 -22.13
C VAL A 108 6.02 6.71 -21.95
N TRP A 109 6.46 5.45 -21.90
CA TRP A 109 5.59 4.32 -21.63
C TRP A 109 5.29 4.19 -20.14
N VAL A 110 4.04 3.87 -19.79
CA VAL A 110 3.59 3.77 -18.39
C VAL A 110 3.02 2.39 -18.11
N GLN A 111 3.50 1.76 -17.05
CA GLN A 111 3.00 0.49 -16.54
C GLN A 111 2.47 0.67 -15.12
N PHE A 112 1.18 0.41 -14.92
CA PHE A 112 0.59 0.27 -13.60
C PHE A 112 0.44 -1.21 -13.24
N SER A 113 0.78 -1.57 -12.00
CA SER A 113 0.64 -2.93 -11.48
C SER A 113 -0.11 -2.95 -10.16
N SER A 114 -0.90 -4.00 -9.94
CA SER A 114 -1.60 -4.25 -8.67
C SER A 114 -0.78 -5.22 -7.83
N ALA A 115 -0.28 -4.78 -6.68
CA ALA A 115 0.52 -5.63 -5.80
C ALA A 115 0.25 -5.40 -4.30
N ASP A 116 -0.66 -4.50 -3.97
CA ASP A 116 -1.01 -4.08 -2.61
C ASP A 116 -2.08 -4.96 -1.94
N THR A 117 -2.66 -5.91 -2.68
CA THR A 117 -3.68 -6.85 -2.20
C THR A 117 -3.11 -8.24 -1.96
N LEU A 118 -3.76 -9.01 -1.10
CA LEU A 118 -3.44 -10.41 -0.83
C LEU A 118 -3.61 -11.23 -2.11
N HIS A 119 -4.77 -11.09 -2.79
CA HIS A 119 -5.04 -11.73 -4.06
C HIS A 119 -4.77 -10.78 -5.23
N HIS A 120 -4.13 -11.28 -6.27
CA HIS A 120 -3.91 -10.50 -7.47
C HIS A 120 -5.22 -10.34 -8.25
N ARG A 121 -5.40 -9.20 -8.91
CA ARG A 121 -6.59 -8.88 -9.69
C ARG A 121 -6.95 -9.96 -10.72
N ASP A 122 -5.94 -10.46 -11.42
CA ASP A 122 -6.12 -11.41 -12.52
C ASP A 122 -6.49 -12.82 -12.03
N ASP A 123 -6.33 -13.09 -10.73
CA ASP A 123 -6.66 -14.38 -10.13
C ASP A 123 -8.08 -14.40 -9.55
N LEU A 124 -8.75 -13.24 -9.50
CA LEU A 124 -10.11 -13.15 -8.95
C LEU A 124 -11.09 -13.96 -9.79
N PRO A 125 -12.03 -14.73 -9.16
CA PRO A 125 -13.00 -15.55 -9.88
C PRO A 125 -14.18 -14.73 -10.43
N PHE A 126 -14.01 -13.44 -10.59
CA PHE A 126 -14.96 -12.48 -11.14
C PHE A 126 -14.23 -11.20 -11.57
N ALA A 127 -14.81 -10.49 -12.51
CA ALA A 127 -14.32 -9.17 -12.88
C ALA A 127 -14.62 -8.14 -11.76
N VAL A 128 -13.71 -7.18 -11.54
CA VAL A 128 -13.87 -6.16 -10.49
C VAL A 128 -15.22 -5.41 -10.58
N PRO A 129 -15.74 -5.02 -11.77
CA PRO A 129 -17.04 -4.38 -11.86
C PRO A 129 -18.23 -5.26 -11.41
N THR A 130 -18.05 -6.58 -11.36
CA THR A 130 -19.06 -7.55 -10.92
C THR A 130 -18.75 -8.13 -9.54
N LEU A 131 -18.01 -7.38 -8.76
CA LEU A 131 -17.66 -7.76 -7.37
C LEU A 131 -18.92 -8.11 -6.56
N PRO A 132 -18.93 -9.22 -5.83
CA PRO A 132 -20.01 -9.51 -4.88
C PRO A 132 -20.18 -8.36 -3.88
N ARG A 133 -21.42 -7.89 -3.71
CA ARG A 133 -21.72 -6.75 -2.82
C ARG A 133 -21.56 -7.05 -1.32
N VAL A 134 -21.54 -8.33 -0.97
CA VAL A 134 -21.47 -8.79 0.42
C VAL A 134 -20.18 -9.59 0.63
N PHE A 135 -19.45 -9.25 1.68
CA PHE A 135 -18.17 -9.88 2.00
C PHE A 135 -18.24 -11.41 2.07
N THR A 136 -19.28 -11.98 2.66
CA THR A 136 -19.43 -13.44 2.76
C THR A 136 -19.44 -14.11 1.39
N GLN A 137 -20.10 -13.51 0.39
CA GLN A 137 -20.11 -14.03 -0.98
C GLN A 137 -18.75 -13.86 -1.67
N TYR A 138 -18.07 -12.72 -1.45
CA TYR A 138 -16.71 -12.49 -1.92
C TYR A 138 -15.77 -13.55 -1.36
N ARG A 139 -15.70 -13.67 -0.04
CA ARG A 139 -14.85 -14.62 0.67
C ARG A 139 -15.07 -16.05 0.18
N SER A 140 -16.33 -16.51 0.18
CA SER A 140 -16.67 -17.89 -0.20
C SER A 140 -16.20 -18.26 -1.62
N ARG A 141 -16.20 -17.29 -2.56
CA ARG A 141 -15.69 -17.51 -3.92
C ARG A 141 -14.18 -17.52 -3.98
N VAL A 142 -13.54 -16.57 -3.30
CA VAL A 142 -12.08 -16.42 -3.31
C VAL A 142 -11.40 -17.59 -2.60
N GLU A 143 -11.84 -17.97 -1.40
CA GLU A 143 -11.27 -19.09 -0.64
C GLU A 143 -11.36 -20.43 -1.39
N LYS A 144 -12.37 -20.60 -2.24
CA LYS A 144 -12.55 -21.85 -3.03
C LYS A 144 -11.62 -21.95 -4.23
N SER A 145 -11.27 -20.84 -4.86
CA SER A 145 -10.70 -20.85 -6.20
C SER A 145 -9.40 -20.08 -6.37
N VAL A 146 -9.01 -19.26 -5.39
CA VAL A 146 -7.83 -18.40 -5.52
C VAL A 146 -6.75 -18.81 -4.53
N ARG A 147 -5.52 -18.91 -5.03
CA ARG A 147 -4.33 -19.08 -4.18
C ARG A 147 -3.60 -17.76 -4.05
N VAL A 148 -3.06 -17.49 -2.89
CA VAL A 148 -2.17 -16.36 -2.69
C VAL A 148 -0.88 -16.63 -3.46
N ARG A 149 -0.50 -15.73 -4.34
CA ARG A 149 0.76 -15.82 -5.10
C ARG A 149 1.94 -15.80 -4.14
N ALA A 150 3.05 -16.41 -4.54
CA ALA A 150 4.32 -16.26 -3.84
C ALA A 150 4.70 -14.79 -3.70
N GLU A 151 5.49 -14.49 -2.70
CA GLU A 151 6.12 -13.17 -2.57
C GLU A 151 6.94 -12.87 -3.83
N ALA A 152 7.03 -11.60 -4.18
CA ALA A 152 7.94 -11.19 -5.24
C ALA A 152 9.37 -11.56 -4.81
N ALA A 153 10.13 -12.14 -5.72
CA ALA A 153 11.55 -12.39 -5.49
C ALA A 153 12.25 -11.06 -5.14
N GLY A 154 13.15 -11.12 -4.19
CA GLY A 154 14.06 -10.01 -3.91
C GLY A 154 14.79 -9.58 -5.17
N VAL A 155 15.24 -8.34 -5.21
CA VAL A 155 16.03 -7.83 -6.34
C VAL A 155 17.47 -7.82 -5.89
N ASP A 156 18.27 -8.74 -6.39
CA ASP A 156 19.67 -8.92 -5.96
C ASP A 156 20.60 -7.86 -6.56
N ALA A 157 20.23 -7.26 -7.69
CA ALA A 157 21.01 -6.21 -8.34
C ALA A 157 20.11 -5.23 -9.10
N LEU A 158 20.13 -3.99 -8.66
CA LEU A 158 19.56 -2.86 -9.39
C LEU A 158 20.69 -2.04 -10.00
N VAL A 159 20.52 -1.59 -11.23
CA VAL A 159 21.40 -0.57 -11.81
C VAL A 159 20.78 0.77 -11.48
N GLY A 160 21.39 1.52 -10.55
CA GLY A 160 20.93 2.86 -10.21
C GLY A 160 21.27 3.87 -11.30
N MET A 161 20.32 4.73 -11.60
CA MET A 161 20.58 5.90 -12.44
C MET A 161 21.38 6.94 -11.64
N LYS A 162 22.43 7.50 -12.23
CA LYS A 162 23.14 8.65 -11.64
C LYS A 162 22.24 9.87 -11.73
N CYS A 163 21.72 10.31 -10.61
CA CYS A 163 20.86 11.49 -10.50
C CYS A 163 21.12 12.24 -9.20
N GLU A 164 20.82 13.54 -9.21
CA GLU A 164 20.92 14.36 -8.00
C GLU A 164 19.87 13.93 -6.97
N PRO A 165 20.23 13.84 -5.68
CA PRO A 165 19.25 13.56 -4.63
C PRO A 165 18.24 14.71 -4.51
N ALA A 166 17.00 14.39 -4.14
CA ALA A 166 15.99 15.35 -3.73
C ALA A 166 15.27 14.81 -2.50
N TRP A 167 15.11 15.66 -1.49
CA TRP A 167 14.45 15.27 -0.25
C TRP A 167 13.53 16.39 0.22
N GLU A 168 12.35 16.48 -0.39
CA GLU A 168 11.35 17.53 -0.13
C GLU A 168 10.23 16.98 0.79
N VAL A 169 10.64 16.38 1.90
CA VAL A 169 9.71 15.90 2.93
C VAL A 169 9.22 17.08 3.76
N PRO A 170 7.89 17.28 3.94
CA PRO A 170 7.37 18.32 4.82
C PRO A 170 7.89 18.19 6.23
N PRO A 171 8.02 19.32 6.96
CA PRO A 171 8.43 19.30 8.36
C PRO A 171 7.51 18.41 9.19
N VAL A 172 8.11 17.50 9.97
CA VAL A 172 7.36 16.67 10.91
C VAL A 172 6.96 17.53 12.11
N PRO A 173 5.66 17.66 12.43
CA PRO A 173 5.22 18.42 13.59
C PRO A 173 5.83 17.89 14.90
N ARG A 174 6.22 18.80 15.81
CA ARG A 174 6.91 18.43 17.06
C ARG A 174 6.06 17.58 18.02
N ASP A 175 4.75 17.73 17.96
CA ASP A 175 3.75 17.00 18.73
C ASP A 175 3.36 15.64 18.12
N ALA A 176 4.00 15.26 17.02
CA ALA A 176 3.76 13.99 16.33
C ALA A 176 4.34 12.77 17.05
N ALA A 177 4.31 12.73 18.39
CA ALA A 177 4.72 11.56 19.17
C ALA A 177 3.72 10.40 18.95
N GLY A 178 4.00 9.58 17.95
CA GLY A 178 3.15 8.42 17.63
C GLY A 178 3.67 7.14 18.24
N ARG A 179 2.77 6.22 18.52
CA ARG A 179 3.06 4.90 19.11
C ARG A 179 3.88 4.02 18.16
N TYR A 180 3.66 4.14 16.85
CA TYR A 180 4.30 3.30 15.84
C TYR A 180 5.31 4.11 15.03
N ALA A 181 6.50 3.56 14.81
CA ALA A 181 7.49 4.09 13.89
C ALA A 181 7.24 3.56 12.47
N GLY A 182 7.52 4.37 11.46
CA GLY A 182 7.44 3.99 10.05
C GLY A 182 8.61 3.10 9.62
N GLY A 183 8.52 2.54 8.41
CA GLY A 183 9.56 1.75 7.77
C GLY A 183 9.25 0.26 7.66
N GLU A 184 9.77 -0.37 6.60
CA GLU A 184 9.61 -1.81 6.34
C GLU A 184 10.27 -2.65 7.44
N ARG A 185 11.50 -2.27 7.85
CA ARG A 185 12.22 -2.98 8.91
C ARG A 185 11.44 -3.02 10.21
N VAL A 186 10.78 -1.93 10.58
CA VAL A 186 9.93 -1.87 11.78
C VAL A 186 8.65 -2.69 11.60
N GLY A 187 8.05 -2.66 10.42
CA GLY A 187 6.88 -3.50 10.10
C GLY A 187 7.19 -4.99 10.16
N LEU A 188 8.34 -5.41 9.64
CA LEU A 188 8.81 -6.79 9.71
C LEU A 188 9.16 -7.21 11.15
N ALA A 189 9.81 -6.33 11.93
CA ALA A 189 10.07 -6.58 13.34
C ALA A 189 8.77 -6.73 14.15
N ARG A 190 7.73 -5.93 13.84
CA ARG A 190 6.40 -6.09 14.45
C ARG A 190 5.75 -7.41 14.06
N LEU A 191 5.88 -7.85 12.81
CA LEU A 191 5.37 -9.13 12.34
C LEU A 191 6.04 -10.28 13.09
N ASP A 192 7.37 -10.26 13.18
CA ASP A 192 8.15 -11.25 13.91
C ASP A 192 7.78 -11.29 15.39
N HIS A 193 7.72 -10.13 16.04
CA HIS A 193 7.30 -10.01 17.44
C HIS A 193 5.94 -10.66 17.70
N TYR A 194 4.95 -10.35 16.86
CA TYR A 194 3.58 -10.80 17.09
C TYR A 194 3.38 -12.31 16.84
N LEU A 195 4.05 -12.85 15.83
CA LEU A 195 3.91 -14.26 15.47
C LEU A 195 4.86 -15.15 16.27
N TRP A 196 6.14 -14.77 16.35
CA TRP A 196 7.20 -15.67 16.76
C TRP A 196 7.72 -15.40 18.18
N GLN A 197 7.90 -14.13 18.58
CA GLN A 197 8.48 -13.82 19.89
C GLN A 197 7.45 -13.92 21.01
N THR A 198 6.19 -13.51 20.77
CA THR A 198 5.15 -13.45 21.80
C THR A 198 4.04 -14.46 21.62
N ASP A 199 4.05 -15.20 20.51
CA ASP A 199 3.05 -16.21 20.19
C ASP A 199 1.58 -15.70 20.24
N ARG A 200 1.39 -14.39 19.96
CA ARG A 200 0.05 -13.77 20.03
C ARG A 200 -0.87 -14.20 18.92
N LEU A 201 -0.33 -14.76 17.84
CA LEU A 201 -1.15 -15.32 16.78
C LEU A 201 -2.00 -16.50 17.27
N ALA A 202 -1.48 -17.30 18.20
CA ALA A 202 -2.21 -18.46 18.77
C ALA A 202 -3.59 -18.08 19.36
N VAL A 203 -3.72 -16.87 19.89
CA VAL A 203 -4.92 -16.38 20.59
C VAL A 203 -5.57 -15.15 19.94
N TYR A 204 -5.18 -14.83 18.69
CA TYR A 204 -5.63 -13.63 17.98
C TYR A 204 -7.14 -13.47 17.94
N LYS A 205 -7.90 -14.56 17.67
CA LYS A 205 -9.36 -14.51 17.59
C LYS A 205 -10.00 -14.01 18.89
N GLN A 206 -9.45 -14.39 20.02
CA GLN A 206 -9.96 -14.05 21.36
C GLN A 206 -9.60 -12.62 21.75
N THR A 207 -8.39 -12.15 21.37
CA THR A 207 -7.85 -10.89 21.88
C THR A 207 -8.02 -9.70 20.94
N ARG A 208 -8.21 -9.92 19.62
CA ARG A 208 -8.17 -8.90 18.57
C ARG A 208 -9.07 -7.68 18.76
N ASN A 209 -10.13 -7.81 19.54
CA ASN A 209 -11.05 -6.72 19.86
C ASN A 209 -10.63 -5.92 21.10
N GLY A 210 -9.56 -6.32 21.78
CA GLY A 210 -8.99 -5.60 22.91
C GLY A 210 -8.38 -4.27 22.48
N LEU A 211 -8.53 -3.26 23.31
CA LEU A 211 -8.05 -1.89 23.04
C LEU A 211 -6.91 -1.47 23.97
N LEU A 212 -6.75 -2.14 25.10
CA LEU A 212 -5.86 -1.68 26.16
C LEU A 212 -4.41 -2.12 25.95
N HIS A 213 -4.21 -3.36 25.49
CA HIS A 213 -2.86 -3.91 25.33
C HIS A 213 -2.39 -3.82 23.88
N GLU A 214 -1.08 -3.62 23.74
CA GLU A 214 -0.45 -3.48 22.43
C GLU A 214 -0.61 -4.74 21.59
N ASP A 215 -0.48 -5.91 22.23
CA ASP A 215 -0.54 -7.21 21.58
C ASP A 215 -1.94 -7.86 21.59
N ASP A 216 -2.99 -7.12 21.94
CA ASP A 216 -4.37 -7.59 21.80
C ASP A 216 -4.71 -7.88 20.33
N SER A 217 -4.14 -7.10 19.39
CA SER A 217 -4.25 -7.36 17.97
C SER A 217 -2.91 -7.14 17.27
N SER A 218 -2.80 -7.59 16.02
CA SER A 218 -1.56 -7.54 15.26
C SER A 218 -0.99 -6.12 15.05
N LYS A 219 -1.86 -5.09 14.97
CA LYS A 219 -1.51 -3.68 14.69
C LYS A 219 -0.74 -3.47 13.38
N PHE A 220 -0.89 -4.36 12.39
CA PHE A 220 -0.17 -4.27 11.11
C PHE A 220 -0.68 -3.17 10.19
N SER A 221 -1.85 -2.61 10.46
CA SER A 221 -2.56 -1.69 9.56
C SER A 221 -1.74 -0.46 9.13
N PRO A 222 -0.91 0.20 9.97
CA PRO A 222 -0.13 1.36 9.52
C PRO A 222 0.85 1.01 8.40
N TRP A 223 1.57 -0.10 8.53
CA TRP A 223 2.55 -0.57 7.53
C TRP A 223 1.88 -1.14 6.28
N LEU A 224 0.76 -1.88 6.44
CA LEU A 224 -0.05 -2.36 5.32
C LEU A 224 -0.66 -1.20 4.51
N ALA A 225 -1.01 -0.08 5.16
CA ALA A 225 -1.65 1.07 4.51
C ALA A 225 -0.69 1.85 3.60
N CYS A 226 0.61 1.88 3.91
CA CYS A 226 1.62 2.56 3.09
C CYS A 226 2.49 1.60 2.27
N GLY A 227 2.19 0.29 2.31
CA GLY A 227 2.93 -0.71 1.57
C GLY A 227 4.30 -1.09 2.17
N ALA A 228 4.63 -0.60 3.37
CA ALA A 228 5.85 -0.99 4.09
C ALA A 228 5.80 -2.42 4.63
N LEU A 229 4.62 -3.03 4.68
CA LEU A 229 4.40 -4.44 4.95
C LEU A 229 3.46 -5.01 3.88
N SER A 230 3.87 -6.09 3.23
CA SER A 230 3.06 -6.77 2.21
C SER A 230 2.01 -7.67 2.86
N PRO A 231 0.72 -7.65 2.44
CA PRO A 231 -0.28 -8.60 2.91
C PRO A 231 0.07 -10.04 2.55
N ARG A 232 0.80 -10.28 1.45
CA ARG A 232 1.28 -11.61 1.08
C ARG A 232 2.39 -12.09 2.02
N ARG A 233 3.29 -11.19 2.44
CA ARG A 233 4.30 -11.51 3.46
C ARG A 233 3.63 -11.94 4.76
N VAL A 234 2.64 -11.18 5.24
CA VAL A 234 1.88 -11.56 6.44
C VAL A 234 1.24 -12.93 6.27
N TRP A 235 0.59 -13.18 5.11
CA TRP A 235 -0.04 -14.47 4.83
C TRP A 235 0.95 -15.64 4.85
N HIS A 236 2.09 -15.51 4.17
CA HIS A 236 3.09 -16.57 4.11
C HIS A 236 3.72 -16.83 5.47
N GLU A 237 3.94 -15.80 6.30
CA GLU A 237 4.40 -15.96 7.68
C GLU A 237 3.35 -16.67 8.55
N VAL A 238 2.05 -16.38 8.37
CA VAL A 238 0.98 -17.13 9.03
C VAL A 238 1.01 -18.60 8.60
N LYS A 239 1.21 -18.88 7.30
CA LYS A 239 1.30 -20.27 6.82
C LYS A 239 2.53 -20.99 7.33
N ARG A 240 3.67 -20.30 7.45
CA ARG A 240 4.87 -20.85 8.09
C ARG A 240 4.61 -21.17 9.57
N TYR A 241 3.97 -20.25 10.30
CA TYR A 241 3.56 -20.48 11.68
C TYR A 241 2.65 -21.70 11.84
N GLU A 242 1.66 -21.87 10.93
CA GLU A 242 0.77 -23.03 10.94
C GLU A 242 1.51 -24.38 10.71
N GLN A 243 2.58 -24.36 9.92
CA GLN A 243 3.41 -25.55 9.69
C GLN A 243 4.20 -25.95 10.95
N GLU A 244 4.64 -24.97 11.75
CA GLU A 244 5.46 -25.20 12.94
C GLU A 244 4.62 -25.45 14.20
N HIS A 245 3.50 -24.76 14.38
CA HIS A 245 2.67 -24.78 15.60
C HIS A 245 1.27 -25.38 15.41
N GLY A 246 0.91 -25.71 14.17
CA GLY A 246 -0.44 -26.16 13.83
C GLY A 246 -1.40 -25.02 13.53
N ALA A 247 -2.33 -25.28 12.62
CA ALA A 247 -3.41 -24.34 12.28
C ALA A 247 -4.48 -24.33 13.36
N ASN A 248 -5.00 -23.15 13.67
CA ASN A 248 -6.12 -22.95 14.58
C ASN A 248 -7.08 -21.84 14.11
N GLU A 249 -8.15 -21.59 14.85
CA GLU A 249 -9.09 -20.53 14.50
C GLU A 249 -8.45 -19.14 14.46
N SER A 250 -7.45 -18.85 15.29
CA SER A 250 -6.79 -17.54 15.35
C SER A 250 -5.92 -17.30 14.11
N THR A 251 -5.19 -18.30 13.65
CA THR A 251 -4.40 -18.22 12.42
C THR A 251 -5.30 -17.96 11.21
N TYR A 252 -6.44 -18.66 11.14
CA TYR A 252 -7.45 -18.41 10.11
C TYR A 252 -8.00 -16.98 10.18
N TRP A 253 -8.32 -16.48 11.38
CA TRP A 253 -8.90 -15.14 11.55
C TRP A 253 -7.94 -14.02 11.14
N LEU A 254 -6.64 -14.15 11.30
CA LEU A 254 -5.72 -13.14 10.78
C LEU A 254 -5.75 -13.09 9.24
N GLY A 255 -5.78 -14.24 8.57
CA GLY A 255 -5.99 -14.31 7.13
C GLY A 255 -7.35 -13.72 6.69
N PHE A 256 -8.39 -13.97 7.47
CA PHE A 256 -9.73 -13.43 7.26
C PHE A 256 -9.76 -11.89 7.29
N GLU A 257 -9.00 -11.24 8.17
CA GLU A 257 -8.88 -9.78 8.19
C GLU A 257 -8.13 -9.23 6.95
N LEU A 258 -7.17 -9.97 6.41
CA LEU A 258 -6.53 -9.61 5.13
C LEU A 258 -7.53 -9.72 3.96
N LEU A 259 -8.46 -10.69 4.00
CA LEU A 259 -9.55 -10.78 3.01
C LEU A 259 -10.52 -9.60 3.09
N TRP A 260 -10.81 -9.11 4.30
CA TRP A 260 -11.61 -7.89 4.48
C TRP A 260 -10.92 -6.68 3.86
N ARG A 261 -9.61 -6.54 4.08
CA ARG A 261 -8.83 -5.48 3.46
C ARG A 261 -8.93 -5.54 1.93
N ASP A 262 -8.74 -6.70 1.34
CA ASP A 262 -8.88 -6.90 -0.11
C ASP A 262 -10.28 -6.55 -0.60
N PHE A 263 -11.31 -6.99 0.11
CA PHE A 263 -12.69 -6.68 -0.24
C PHE A 263 -12.95 -5.17 -0.28
N PHE A 264 -12.42 -4.41 0.68
CA PHE A 264 -12.55 -2.95 0.65
C PHE A 264 -11.77 -2.31 -0.49
N HIS A 265 -10.58 -2.79 -0.82
CA HIS A 265 -9.82 -2.33 -1.99
C HIS A 265 -10.58 -2.57 -3.29
N TRP A 266 -11.09 -3.78 -3.49
CA TRP A 266 -11.88 -4.12 -4.68
C TRP A 266 -13.22 -3.37 -4.72
N SER A 267 -13.86 -3.15 -3.57
CA SER A 267 -15.08 -2.34 -3.48
C SER A 267 -14.82 -0.89 -3.88
N ALA A 268 -13.73 -0.30 -3.42
CA ALA A 268 -13.35 1.05 -3.83
C ALA A 268 -13.11 1.13 -5.35
N ARG A 269 -12.44 0.14 -5.93
CA ARG A 269 -12.20 0.06 -7.37
C ARG A 269 -13.47 -0.18 -8.18
N ALA A 270 -14.38 -1.03 -7.68
CA ALA A 270 -15.63 -1.37 -8.36
C ALA A 270 -16.65 -0.22 -8.37
N HIS A 271 -16.76 0.49 -7.26
CA HIS A 271 -17.77 1.53 -7.07
C HIS A 271 -17.24 2.95 -7.30
N GLY A 272 -15.92 3.14 -7.29
CA GLY A 272 -15.27 4.40 -7.63
C GLY A 272 -15.87 5.59 -6.88
N ARG A 273 -16.36 6.60 -7.63
CA ARG A 273 -16.92 7.83 -7.08
C ARG A 273 -18.13 7.59 -6.17
N ASP A 274 -18.95 6.58 -6.44
CA ASP A 274 -20.21 6.35 -5.71
C ASP A 274 -19.96 6.06 -4.21
N LEU A 275 -18.78 5.57 -3.87
CA LEU A 275 -18.37 5.36 -2.49
C LEU A 275 -18.38 6.65 -1.64
N PHE A 276 -18.18 7.80 -2.29
CA PHE A 276 -18.01 9.11 -1.66
C PHE A 276 -19.21 10.04 -1.83
N LEU A 277 -20.27 9.57 -2.49
CA LEU A 277 -21.51 10.32 -2.66
C LEU A 277 -22.47 10.07 -1.49
N ASP A 278 -23.35 11.03 -1.23
CA ASP A 278 -24.32 10.97 -0.13
C ASP A 278 -25.23 9.74 -0.18
N GLY A 279 -25.54 9.25 -1.37
CA GLY A 279 -26.31 8.02 -1.59
C GLY A 279 -25.50 6.74 -1.47
N GLY A 280 -24.17 6.83 -1.39
CA GLY A 280 -23.25 5.72 -1.35
C GLY A 280 -23.40 4.76 -2.54
N ILE A 281 -22.81 3.57 -2.42
CA ILE A 281 -22.84 2.51 -3.45
C ILE A 281 -24.27 2.00 -3.77
N ARG A 282 -25.25 2.29 -2.92
CA ARG A 282 -26.65 1.92 -3.12
C ARG A 282 -27.44 3.00 -3.81
N GLN A 283 -26.86 4.19 -4.04
CA GLN A 283 -27.51 5.38 -4.57
C GLN A 283 -28.84 5.68 -3.84
N ALA A 284 -28.86 5.43 -2.52
CA ALA A 284 -30.04 5.60 -1.71
C ALA A 284 -30.34 7.08 -1.50
N ARG A 285 -31.60 7.47 -1.58
CA ARG A 285 -32.03 8.81 -1.18
C ARG A 285 -32.15 8.85 0.34
N VAL A 286 -31.15 9.39 1.00
CA VAL A 286 -31.15 9.56 2.46
C VAL A 286 -31.36 11.02 2.80
N ALA A 287 -32.36 11.30 3.63
CA ALA A 287 -32.55 12.64 4.20
C ALA A 287 -31.53 12.84 5.32
N TRP A 288 -30.42 13.49 5.00
CA TRP A 288 -29.41 13.90 6.02
C TRP A 288 -29.96 15.04 6.85
N ARG A 289 -29.87 14.93 8.16
CA ARG A 289 -30.27 15.98 9.13
C ARG A 289 -29.05 16.73 9.61
#